data_d140c480f469b6d545c309fd356073d8
#
_entry.id   d140c480f469b6d545c309fd356073d8
#
_cell.length_a   1.000
_cell.length_b   1.000
_cell.length_c   1.000
_cell.angle_alpha   90.00
_cell.angle_beta   90.00
_cell.angle_gamma   90.00
#
_symmetry.space_group_name_H-M   'P 1'
#
loop_
_entity.id
_entity.type
_entity.pdbx_description
1 polymer ?
#
loop_
_entity_poly.entity_id
_entity_poly.type
_entity_poly.pdbx_seq_one_letter_code
_entity_poly.pdbx_strand_id
1 'polypeptide(L)'
;MALFSIQRSALLSLFAGLALTVWAAQWAAGVAESEARHEFQQAAAIRALQLKERLDAYEGVLRGLQGFFAGSEEVDRGEFHRYVVRLELKQDLPGVQVVGFARRVPLAEREAFITAVRSDRRLLAEGYPTFAIRPPGERPEYLVIDYTEPPQGNEAAFGLDLLSESERRSAAERARASGAAAATAPITLVQETGRQSSFLLLLPIYRNGASLLTDRKSTRLNSSHANI
;
A
#
# COMPACT_ATOMS: atom_id res chain seq x y z
N MET A 1 1.15 -64.08 55.54
CA MET A 1 1.97 -62.86 55.30
C MET A 1 2.45 -62.73 53.88
N ALA A 2 2.73 -63.75 53.13
CA ALA A 2 3.27 -63.64 51.70
C ALA A 2 2.28 -63.08 50.70
N LEU A 3 0.98 -63.33 50.81
CA LEU A 3 -0.02 -62.80 49.85
C LEU A 3 -0.17 -61.27 49.89
N PHE A 4 -0.01 -60.62 51.04
CA PHE A 4 -0.08 -59.15 51.19
C PHE A 4 1.14 -58.42 50.62
N SER A 5 2.31 -59.05 50.56
CA SER A 5 3.52 -58.50 50.04
C SER A 5 3.48 -58.47 48.44
N ILE A 6 2.93 -59.56 47.86
CA ILE A 6 2.75 -59.67 46.40
C ILE A 6 1.76 -58.63 45.84
N GLN A 7 0.65 -58.38 46.55
CA GLN A 7 -0.31 -57.38 46.19
C GLN A 7 0.25 -55.95 46.23
N ARG A 8 1.08 -55.64 47.23
CA ARG A 8 1.74 -54.34 47.36
C ARG A 8 2.76 -54.07 46.19
N SER A 9 3.56 -55.07 45.85
CA SER A 9 4.53 -54.95 44.74
C SER A 9 3.84 -54.83 43.41
N ALA A 10 2.74 -55.56 43.16
CA ALA A 10 1.95 -55.42 41.94
C ALA A 10 1.31 -54.03 41.78
N LEU A 11 0.77 -53.46 42.88
CA LEU A 11 0.23 -52.08 42.87
C LEU A 11 1.32 -51.04 42.64
N LEU A 12 2.49 -51.17 43.25
CA LEU A 12 3.62 -50.27 43.02
C LEU A 12 4.09 -50.31 41.55
N SER A 13 4.18 -51.52 40.97
CA SER A 13 4.55 -51.66 39.54
C SER A 13 3.51 -51.03 38.60
N LEU A 14 2.22 -51.18 38.93
CA LEU A 14 1.14 -50.55 38.16
C LEU A 14 1.21 -49.01 38.22
N PHE A 15 1.39 -48.46 39.44
CA PHE A 15 1.54 -46.99 39.61
C PHE A 15 2.79 -46.45 38.91
N ALA A 16 3.92 -47.16 39.02
CA ALA A 16 5.15 -46.76 38.31
C ALA A 16 4.98 -46.78 36.80
N GLY A 17 4.32 -47.82 36.26
CA GLY A 17 4.01 -47.91 34.83
C GLY A 17 3.09 -46.79 34.35
N LEU A 18 2.02 -46.50 35.15
CA LEU A 18 1.09 -45.42 34.83
C LEU A 18 1.79 -44.06 34.85
N ALA A 19 2.61 -43.79 35.89
CA ALA A 19 3.38 -42.56 36.01
C ALA A 19 4.35 -42.37 34.83
N LEU A 20 5.04 -43.43 34.41
CA LEU A 20 5.93 -43.42 33.25
C LEU A 20 5.19 -43.14 31.96
N THR A 21 4.01 -43.76 31.79
CA THR A 21 3.18 -43.54 30.56
C THR A 21 2.68 -42.10 30.52
N VAL A 22 2.20 -41.53 31.62
CA VAL A 22 1.78 -40.14 31.70
C VAL A 22 2.95 -39.19 31.43
N TRP A 23 4.10 -39.45 32.01
CA TRP A 23 5.30 -38.65 31.77
C TRP A 23 5.73 -38.72 30.31
N ALA A 24 5.78 -39.91 29.70
CA ALA A 24 6.13 -40.06 28.30
C ALA A 24 5.12 -39.38 27.36
N ALA A 25 3.82 -39.45 27.65
CA ALA A 25 2.79 -38.76 26.89
C ALA A 25 2.92 -37.24 26.97
N GLN A 26 3.19 -36.70 28.17
CA GLN A 26 3.42 -35.25 28.34
C GLN A 26 4.70 -34.79 27.63
N TRP A 27 5.77 -35.57 27.70
CA TRP A 27 7.02 -35.26 27.02
C TRP A 27 6.81 -35.28 25.49
N ALA A 28 6.14 -36.30 24.93
CA ALA A 28 5.84 -36.39 23.51
C ALA A 28 4.94 -35.22 23.05
N ALA A 29 3.93 -34.85 23.83
CA ALA A 29 3.08 -33.70 23.54
C ALA A 29 3.87 -32.40 23.56
N GLY A 30 4.80 -32.20 24.47
CA GLY A 30 5.67 -31.03 24.53
C GLY A 30 6.63 -30.93 23.30
N VAL A 31 7.18 -32.07 22.87
CA VAL A 31 8.00 -32.11 21.64
C VAL A 31 7.18 -31.77 20.44
N ALA A 32 6.00 -32.37 20.25
CA ALA A 32 5.12 -32.11 19.12
C ALA A 32 4.65 -30.63 19.08
N GLU A 33 4.34 -30.04 20.23
CA GLU A 33 3.98 -28.61 20.30
C GLU A 33 5.15 -27.71 19.92
N SER A 34 6.37 -28.04 20.36
CA SER A 34 7.56 -27.26 20.02
C SER A 34 7.88 -27.32 18.53
N GLU A 35 7.79 -28.50 17.90
CA GLU A 35 7.97 -28.68 16.46
C GLU A 35 6.93 -27.90 15.65
N ALA A 36 5.65 -28.03 15.99
CA ALA A 36 4.58 -27.28 15.33
C ALA A 36 4.77 -25.75 15.45
N ARG A 37 5.23 -25.28 16.61
CA ARG A 37 5.53 -23.87 16.83
C ARG A 37 6.71 -23.38 15.97
N HIS A 38 7.76 -24.18 15.87
CA HIS A 38 8.91 -23.87 15.01
C HIS A 38 8.54 -23.84 13.53
N GLU A 39 7.80 -24.83 13.05
CA GLU A 39 7.31 -24.85 11.66
C GLU A 39 6.43 -23.62 11.36
N PHE A 40 5.51 -23.29 12.27
CA PHE A 40 4.68 -22.09 12.10
C PHE A 40 5.50 -20.80 12.06
N GLN A 41 6.48 -20.66 12.97
CA GLN A 41 7.35 -19.48 12.99
C GLN A 41 8.17 -19.35 11.70
N GLN A 42 8.73 -20.45 11.20
CA GLN A 42 9.47 -20.46 9.95
C GLN A 42 8.56 -20.09 8.75
N ALA A 43 7.38 -20.70 8.66
CA ALA A 43 6.41 -20.37 7.61
C ALA A 43 5.95 -18.90 7.67
N ALA A 44 5.72 -18.38 8.88
CA ALA A 44 5.36 -16.98 9.09
C ALA A 44 6.50 -16.03 8.69
N ALA A 45 7.75 -16.36 9.05
CA ALA A 45 8.92 -15.56 8.68
C ALA A 45 9.13 -15.51 7.17
N ILE A 46 9.00 -16.64 6.47
CA ILE A 46 9.11 -16.70 5.00
C ILE A 46 8.04 -15.82 4.35
N ARG A 47 6.80 -15.92 4.81
CA ARG A 47 5.70 -15.11 4.26
C ARG A 47 5.88 -13.61 4.53
N ALA A 48 6.37 -13.27 5.71
CA ALA A 48 6.69 -11.87 6.06
C ALA A 48 7.80 -11.31 5.16
N LEU A 49 8.83 -12.10 4.86
CA LEU A 49 9.89 -11.71 3.95
C LEU A 49 9.36 -11.50 2.53
N GLN A 50 8.56 -12.43 2.01
CA GLN A 50 7.94 -12.31 0.68
C GLN A 50 7.04 -11.06 0.57
N LEU A 51 6.28 -10.75 1.63
CA LEU A 51 5.46 -9.53 1.66
C LEU A 51 6.34 -8.28 1.65
N LYS A 52 7.41 -8.28 2.44
CA LYS A 52 8.36 -7.17 2.45
C LYS A 52 8.99 -6.94 1.08
N GLU A 53 9.46 -7.98 0.42
CA GLU A 53 10.04 -7.89 -0.93
C GLU A 53 9.06 -7.29 -1.94
N ARG A 54 7.77 -7.67 -1.87
CA ARG A 54 6.73 -7.08 -2.73
C ARG A 54 6.51 -5.60 -2.45
N LEU A 55 6.46 -5.22 -1.17
CA LEU A 55 6.30 -3.80 -0.79
C LEU A 55 7.51 -2.98 -1.21
N ASP A 56 8.72 -3.51 -1.06
CA ASP A 56 9.96 -2.87 -1.51
C ASP A 56 9.95 -2.68 -3.05
N ALA A 57 9.43 -3.66 -3.80
CA ALA A 57 9.28 -3.54 -5.25
C ALA A 57 8.26 -2.45 -5.65
N TYR A 58 7.11 -2.35 -4.95
CA TYR A 58 6.13 -1.28 -5.18
C TYR A 58 6.73 0.10 -4.87
N GLU A 59 7.46 0.22 -3.76
CA GLU A 59 8.18 1.45 -3.44
C GLU A 59 9.24 1.77 -4.50
N GLY A 60 9.91 0.77 -5.05
CA GLY A 60 10.87 0.92 -6.15
C GLY A 60 10.26 1.58 -7.39
N VAL A 61 9.05 1.18 -7.78
CA VAL A 61 8.30 1.81 -8.88
C VAL A 61 8.01 3.28 -8.58
N LEU A 62 7.55 3.60 -7.37
CA LEU A 62 7.27 4.99 -6.97
C LEU A 62 8.54 5.84 -6.96
N ARG A 63 9.67 5.30 -6.51
CA ARG A 63 10.98 5.99 -6.56
C ARG A 63 11.46 6.20 -7.98
N GLY A 64 11.21 5.25 -8.89
CA GLY A 64 11.47 5.41 -10.31
C GLY A 64 10.67 6.57 -10.90
N LEU A 65 9.37 6.64 -10.60
CA LEU A 65 8.52 7.77 -10.98
C LEU A 65 8.98 9.09 -10.37
N GLN A 66 9.35 9.11 -9.08
CA GLN A 66 9.89 10.30 -8.44
C GLN A 66 11.14 10.80 -9.17
N GLY A 67 12.05 9.88 -9.56
CA GLY A 67 13.23 10.21 -10.36
C GLY A 67 12.89 10.74 -11.74
N PHE A 68 11.89 10.16 -12.40
CA PHE A 68 11.40 10.61 -13.70
C PHE A 68 10.88 12.06 -13.64
N PHE A 69 10.06 12.38 -12.63
CA PHE A 69 9.58 13.75 -12.42
C PHE A 69 10.72 14.71 -12.03
N ALA A 70 11.68 14.27 -11.22
CA ALA A 70 12.80 15.11 -10.80
C ALA A 70 13.79 15.40 -11.94
N GLY A 71 13.92 14.48 -12.90
CA GLY A 71 14.78 14.65 -14.07
C GLY A 71 14.15 15.43 -15.24
N SER A 72 12.87 15.79 -15.13
CA SER A 72 12.12 16.50 -16.18
C SER A 72 11.73 17.90 -15.69
N GLU A 73 11.69 18.87 -16.61
CA GLU A 73 11.17 20.22 -16.28
C GLU A 73 9.66 20.17 -16.04
N GLU A 74 8.95 19.47 -16.92
CA GLU A 74 7.52 19.18 -16.82
C GLU A 74 7.30 17.76 -17.34
N VAL A 75 6.47 16.97 -16.65
CA VAL A 75 6.01 15.66 -17.14
C VAL A 75 4.57 15.80 -17.58
N ASP A 76 4.35 15.60 -18.87
CA ASP A 76 3.01 15.62 -19.42
C ASP A 76 2.34 14.25 -19.37
N ARG A 77 1.02 14.23 -19.64
CA ARG A 77 0.19 13.01 -19.57
C ARG A 77 0.66 11.94 -20.57
N GLY A 78 1.10 12.33 -21.75
CA GLY A 78 1.62 11.42 -22.77
C GLY A 78 2.98 10.82 -22.37
N GLU A 79 3.84 11.61 -21.75
CA GLU A 79 5.13 11.14 -21.21
C GLU A 79 4.92 10.18 -20.05
N PHE A 80 4.02 10.52 -19.12
CA PHE A 80 3.65 9.64 -18.01
C PHE A 80 3.11 8.30 -18.52
N HIS A 81 2.19 8.34 -19.48
CA HIS A 81 1.66 7.13 -20.13
C HIS A 81 2.78 6.26 -20.70
N ARG A 82 3.63 6.85 -21.56
CA ARG A 82 4.74 6.11 -22.18
C ARG A 82 5.70 5.50 -21.15
N TYR A 83 5.99 6.23 -20.08
CA TYR A 83 6.85 5.74 -19.01
C TYR A 83 6.22 4.55 -18.30
N VAL A 84 4.98 4.67 -17.81
CA VAL A 84 4.33 3.62 -17.01
C VAL A 84 4.06 2.37 -17.86
N VAL A 85 3.67 2.51 -19.12
CA VAL A 85 3.47 1.36 -20.02
C VAL A 85 4.77 0.55 -20.19
N ARG A 86 5.93 1.21 -20.23
CA ARG A 86 7.24 0.55 -20.34
C ARG A 86 7.68 -0.21 -19.09
N LEU A 87 7.07 0.06 -17.94
CA LEU A 87 7.34 -0.68 -16.70
C LEU A 87 6.70 -2.08 -16.68
N GLU A 88 5.79 -2.41 -17.60
CA GLU A 88 5.11 -3.71 -17.74
C GLU A 88 4.56 -4.27 -16.41
N LEU A 89 4.06 -3.40 -15.54
CA LEU A 89 3.75 -3.69 -14.12
C LEU A 89 2.80 -4.88 -13.93
N LYS A 90 1.91 -5.14 -14.88
CA LYS A 90 0.99 -6.30 -14.79
C LYS A 90 1.71 -7.65 -14.84
N GLN A 91 2.88 -7.71 -15.47
CA GLN A 91 3.70 -8.92 -15.56
C GLN A 91 4.55 -9.08 -14.31
N ASP A 92 5.24 -8.01 -13.91
CA ASP A 92 6.22 -8.06 -12.82
C ASP A 92 5.60 -7.90 -11.43
N LEU A 93 4.53 -7.10 -11.33
CA LEU A 93 3.84 -6.77 -10.10
C LEU A 93 2.31 -6.94 -10.22
N PRO A 94 1.82 -8.18 -10.34
CA PRO A 94 0.40 -8.47 -10.65
C PRO A 94 -0.60 -7.94 -9.61
N GLY A 95 -0.14 -7.49 -8.43
CA GLY A 95 -0.98 -6.85 -7.42
C GLY A 95 -1.22 -5.35 -7.66
N VAL A 96 -0.51 -4.73 -8.61
CA VAL A 96 -0.70 -3.31 -8.95
C VAL A 96 -1.90 -3.17 -9.90
N GLN A 97 -2.93 -2.47 -9.45
CA GLN A 97 -4.12 -2.20 -10.25
C GLN A 97 -3.95 -0.94 -11.09
N VAL A 98 -3.40 0.11 -10.51
CA VAL A 98 -3.26 1.42 -11.13
C VAL A 98 -2.04 2.15 -10.57
N VAL A 99 -1.35 2.87 -11.44
CA VAL A 99 -0.35 3.86 -11.06
C VAL A 99 -0.90 5.23 -11.43
N GLY A 100 -0.82 6.18 -10.51
CA GLY A 100 -1.35 7.52 -10.73
C GLY A 100 -0.42 8.61 -10.25
N PHE A 101 -0.67 9.80 -10.78
CA PHE A 101 -0.06 11.03 -10.31
C PHE A 101 -1.16 11.97 -9.80
N ALA A 102 -1.06 12.35 -8.53
CA ALA A 102 -1.99 13.28 -7.92
C ALA A 102 -1.35 14.65 -7.75
N ARG A 103 -2.04 15.67 -8.25
CA ARG A 103 -1.61 17.05 -8.22
C ARG A 103 -2.27 17.79 -7.06
N ARG A 104 -1.47 18.51 -6.28
CA ARG A 104 -1.99 19.44 -5.30
C ARG A 104 -2.53 20.69 -5.98
N VAL A 105 -3.78 21.02 -5.71
CA VAL A 105 -4.49 22.14 -6.33
C VAL A 105 -5.07 23.04 -5.21
N PRO A 106 -4.52 24.24 -4.99
CA PRO A 106 -5.15 25.23 -4.11
C PRO A 106 -6.53 25.63 -4.61
N LEU A 107 -7.45 26.01 -3.72
CA LEU A 107 -8.79 26.44 -4.10
C LEU A 107 -8.78 27.55 -5.17
N ALA A 108 -7.87 28.51 -5.06
CA ALA A 108 -7.75 29.60 -6.03
C ALA A 108 -7.36 29.14 -7.45
N GLU A 109 -6.74 27.97 -7.59
CA GLU A 109 -6.28 27.42 -8.87
C GLU A 109 -7.26 26.35 -9.44
N ARG A 110 -8.32 26.03 -8.71
CA ARG A 110 -9.24 24.92 -8.99
C ARG A 110 -9.84 25.01 -10.40
N GLU A 111 -10.42 26.15 -10.76
CA GLU A 111 -11.10 26.31 -12.06
C GLU A 111 -10.11 26.35 -13.22
N ALA A 112 -8.95 26.97 -13.02
CA ALA A 112 -7.88 26.98 -14.02
C ALA A 112 -7.35 25.55 -14.26
N PHE A 113 -7.17 24.78 -13.21
CA PHE A 113 -6.76 23.37 -13.29
C PHE A 113 -7.79 22.53 -14.07
N ILE A 114 -9.09 22.63 -13.71
CA ILE A 114 -10.16 21.89 -14.39
C ILE A 114 -10.17 22.25 -15.89
N THR A 115 -10.05 23.52 -16.23
CA THR A 115 -10.03 24.00 -17.62
C THR A 115 -8.82 23.45 -18.38
N ALA A 116 -7.64 23.48 -17.75
CA ALA A 116 -6.41 22.94 -18.34
C ALA A 116 -6.51 21.44 -18.61
N VAL A 117 -7.04 20.64 -17.65
CA VAL A 117 -7.24 19.20 -17.87
C VAL A 117 -8.25 18.92 -18.97
N ARG A 118 -9.36 19.64 -19.00
CA ARG A 118 -10.40 19.46 -20.04
C ARG A 118 -9.87 19.72 -21.45
N SER A 119 -8.96 20.65 -21.61
CA SER A 119 -8.36 21.03 -22.91
C SER A 119 -7.07 20.27 -23.23
N ASP A 120 -6.58 19.41 -22.33
CA ASP A 120 -5.34 18.64 -22.54
C ASP A 120 -5.53 17.57 -23.61
N ARG A 121 -4.84 17.76 -24.75
CA ARG A 121 -4.90 16.85 -25.92
C ARG A 121 -3.61 16.05 -26.12
N ARG A 122 -2.72 16.04 -25.14
CA ARG A 122 -1.40 15.39 -25.28
C ARG A 122 -1.47 13.86 -25.35
N LEU A 123 -2.58 13.27 -24.89
CA LEU A 123 -2.82 11.82 -24.98
C LEU A 123 -4.08 11.51 -25.79
N LEU A 124 -5.19 12.22 -25.55
CA LEU A 124 -6.46 12.05 -26.25
C LEU A 124 -6.76 13.31 -27.08
N ALA A 125 -7.08 13.15 -28.37
CA ALA A 125 -7.33 14.24 -29.27
C ALA A 125 -8.55 15.12 -28.88
N GLU A 126 -9.57 14.51 -28.28
CA GLU A 126 -10.77 15.17 -27.75
C GLU A 126 -10.53 15.86 -26.40
N GLY A 127 -9.41 15.56 -25.73
CA GLY A 127 -9.16 16.00 -24.36
C GLY A 127 -10.06 15.27 -23.37
N TYR A 128 -10.40 15.95 -22.25
CA TYR A 128 -11.18 15.37 -21.16
C TYR A 128 -12.37 16.25 -20.79
N PRO A 129 -13.35 16.47 -21.70
CA PRO A 129 -14.40 17.47 -21.54
C PRO A 129 -15.29 17.27 -20.29
N THR A 130 -15.40 16.03 -19.80
CA THR A 130 -16.22 15.68 -18.62
C THR A 130 -15.41 15.72 -17.32
N PHE A 131 -14.14 16.10 -17.35
CA PHE A 131 -13.31 16.12 -16.15
C PHE A 131 -13.90 17.04 -15.08
N ALA A 132 -13.94 16.53 -13.84
CA ALA A 132 -14.33 17.29 -12.67
C ALA A 132 -13.61 16.73 -11.43
N ILE A 133 -13.36 17.58 -10.45
CA ILE A 133 -12.85 17.15 -9.14
C ILE A 133 -14.00 16.55 -8.34
N ARG A 134 -13.78 15.34 -7.82
CA ARG A 134 -14.77 14.57 -7.06
C ARG A 134 -14.26 14.15 -5.66
N PRO A 135 -15.12 14.09 -4.63
CA PRO A 135 -16.51 14.56 -4.63
C PRO A 135 -16.59 16.10 -4.74
N PRO A 136 -17.75 16.64 -5.18
CA PRO A 136 -17.94 18.08 -5.21
C PRO A 136 -17.84 18.70 -3.82
N GLY A 137 -17.54 19.98 -3.75
CA GLY A 137 -17.42 20.76 -2.51
C GLY A 137 -16.16 21.62 -2.53
N GLU A 138 -16.21 22.72 -1.76
CA GLU A 138 -15.08 23.63 -1.62
C GLU A 138 -14.20 23.21 -0.45
N ARG A 139 -12.90 23.18 -0.68
CA ARG A 139 -11.85 22.90 0.29
C ARG A 139 -10.70 23.88 0.07
N PRO A 140 -9.92 24.20 1.09
CA PRO A 140 -8.76 25.08 0.93
C PRO A 140 -7.76 24.60 -0.11
N GLU A 141 -7.64 23.27 -0.23
CA GLU A 141 -6.79 22.59 -1.20
C GLU A 141 -7.35 21.20 -1.53
N TYR A 142 -6.93 20.67 -2.65
CA TYR A 142 -7.26 19.36 -3.17
C TYR A 142 -5.98 18.60 -3.50
N LEU A 143 -6.02 17.27 -3.43
CA LEU A 143 -5.00 16.38 -3.99
C LEU A 143 -5.66 15.50 -5.03
N VAL A 144 -5.69 15.98 -6.25
CA VAL A 144 -6.50 15.41 -7.35
C VAL A 144 -5.69 14.43 -8.15
N ILE A 145 -6.21 13.22 -8.33
CA ILE A 145 -5.62 12.25 -9.27
C ILE A 145 -5.77 12.81 -10.70
N ASP A 146 -4.65 13.25 -11.26
CA ASP A 146 -4.54 13.90 -12.56
C ASP A 146 -4.17 12.90 -13.67
N TYR A 147 -3.26 11.96 -13.40
CA TYR A 147 -2.88 10.89 -14.31
C TYR A 147 -3.21 9.53 -13.72
N THR A 148 -3.65 8.60 -14.56
CA THR A 148 -3.96 7.20 -14.19
C THR A 148 -3.52 6.26 -15.30
N GLU A 149 -2.79 5.20 -14.95
CA GLU A 149 -2.35 4.15 -15.86
C GLU A 149 -2.52 2.74 -15.25
N PRO A 150 -3.20 1.83 -15.95
CA PRO A 150 -3.97 2.06 -17.17
C PRO A 150 -5.25 2.85 -16.87
N PRO A 151 -5.75 3.67 -17.80
CA PRO A 151 -7.02 4.39 -17.61
C PRO A 151 -8.23 3.45 -17.63
N GLN A 152 -8.19 2.39 -18.44
CA GLN A 152 -9.28 1.42 -18.57
C GLN A 152 -9.51 0.65 -17.26
N GLY A 153 -10.74 0.74 -16.74
CA GLY A 153 -11.14 0.16 -15.46
C GLY A 153 -10.75 1.02 -14.24
N ASN A 154 -10.10 2.16 -14.47
CA ASN A 154 -9.69 3.11 -13.41
C ASN A 154 -10.26 4.51 -13.63
N GLU A 155 -11.27 4.66 -14.49
CA GLU A 155 -11.89 5.95 -14.84
C GLU A 155 -12.46 6.65 -13.60
N ALA A 156 -12.95 5.87 -12.63
CA ALA A 156 -13.47 6.41 -11.38
C ALA A 156 -12.38 7.04 -10.50
N ALA A 157 -11.12 6.71 -10.67
CA ALA A 157 -10.02 7.32 -9.93
C ALA A 157 -9.62 8.68 -10.50
N PHE A 158 -9.74 8.89 -11.82
CA PHE A 158 -9.39 10.14 -12.48
C PHE A 158 -10.28 11.30 -12.00
N GLY A 159 -9.68 12.34 -11.45
CA GLY A 159 -10.38 13.48 -10.84
C GLY A 159 -10.77 13.29 -9.37
N LEU A 160 -10.46 12.14 -8.76
CA LEU A 160 -10.71 11.93 -7.33
C LEU A 160 -9.78 12.81 -6.49
N ASP A 161 -10.35 13.53 -5.52
CA ASP A 161 -9.62 14.25 -4.50
C ASP A 161 -9.29 13.33 -3.31
N LEU A 162 -8.01 12.98 -3.16
CA LEU A 162 -7.54 12.10 -2.08
C LEU A 162 -7.70 12.73 -0.69
N LEU A 163 -7.81 14.07 -0.59
CA LEU A 163 -8.04 14.75 0.68
C LEU A 163 -9.52 14.72 1.11
N SER A 164 -10.41 14.20 0.28
CA SER A 164 -11.84 14.13 0.60
C SER A 164 -12.17 13.03 1.61
N GLU A 165 -11.31 12.03 1.77
CA GLU A 165 -11.54 10.87 2.64
C GLU A 165 -10.39 10.75 3.66
N SER A 166 -10.73 10.40 4.90
CA SER A 166 -9.83 10.47 6.06
C SER A 166 -8.57 9.61 5.93
N GLU A 167 -8.72 8.36 5.46
CA GLU A 167 -7.60 7.40 5.37
C GLU A 167 -6.60 7.83 4.30
N ARG A 168 -7.10 8.26 3.13
CA ARG A 168 -6.26 8.77 2.03
C ARG A 168 -5.56 10.08 2.42
N ARG A 169 -6.30 11.00 3.06
CA ARG A 169 -5.74 12.25 3.60
C ARG A 169 -4.62 11.98 4.59
N SER A 170 -4.86 11.12 5.57
CA SER A 170 -3.88 10.77 6.59
C SER A 170 -2.60 10.19 5.98
N ALA A 171 -2.71 9.29 5.01
CA ALA A 171 -1.55 8.74 4.31
C ALA A 171 -0.80 9.82 3.51
N ALA A 172 -1.51 10.69 2.79
CA ALA A 172 -0.91 11.79 2.03
C ALA A 172 -0.15 12.77 2.93
N GLU A 173 -0.72 13.10 4.09
CA GLU A 173 -0.08 13.98 5.09
C GLU A 173 1.17 13.32 5.70
N ARG A 174 1.12 12.01 6.03
CA ARG A 174 2.31 11.28 6.50
C ARG A 174 3.40 11.23 5.44
N ALA A 175 3.06 10.92 4.20
CA ALA A 175 4.03 10.91 3.09
C ALA A 175 4.68 12.29 2.93
N ARG A 176 3.87 13.36 2.90
CA ARG A 176 4.34 14.74 2.80
C ARG A 176 5.25 15.13 3.96
N ALA A 177 4.90 14.79 5.18
CA ALA A 177 5.65 15.17 6.36
C ALA A 177 6.99 14.42 6.49
N SER A 178 7.02 13.14 6.10
CA SER A 178 8.21 12.31 6.21
C SER A 178 9.14 12.41 4.99
N GLY A 179 8.60 12.72 3.81
CA GLY A 179 9.33 12.61 2.53
C GLY A 179 9.50 11.15 2.07
N ALA A 180 8.90 10.21 2.77
CA ALA A 180 8.96 8.76 2.49
C ALA A 180 7.61 8.23 2.01
N ALA A 181 7.61 7.00 1.50
CA ALA A 181 6.38 6.31 1.15
C ALA A 181 5.48 6.09 2.37
N ALA A 182 4.17 6.26 2.19
CA ALA A 182 3.17 5.99 3.21
C ALA A 182 1.96 5.28 2.61
N ALA A 183 1.55 4.17 3.25
CA ALA A 183 0.36 3.42 2.85
C ALA A 183 -0.88 3.90 3.61
N THR A 184 -2.06 3.80 2.97
CA THR A 184 -3.34 3.92 3.68
C THR A 184 -3.58 2.68 4.55
N ALA A 185 -4.51 2.76 5.50
CA ALA A 185 -5.19 1.56 5.98
C ALA A 185 -5.91 0.86 4.82
N PRO A 186 -6.40 -0.39 5.01
CA PRO A 186 -7.22 -1.04 4.00
C PRO A 186 -8.42 -0.18 3.60
N ILE A 187 -8.57 0.07 2.31
CA ILE A 187 -9.66 0.85 1.72
C ILE A 187 -10.35 0.05 0.61
N THR A 188 -11.54 0.46 0.23
CA THR A 188 -12.15 0.03 -1.02
C THR A 188 -11.83 1.07 -2.08
N LEU A 189 -11.27 0.64 -3.21
CA LEU A 189 -11.01 1.54 -4.33
C LEU A 189 -12.33 1.96 -4.98
N VAL A 190 -12.38 3.20 -5.47
CA VAL A 190 -13.61 3.76 -6.07
C VAL A 190 -14.03 3.05 -7.36
N GLN A 191 -13.12 2.35 -8.01
CA GLN A 191 -13.35 1.53 -9.21
C GLN A 191 -13.75 0.09 -8.87
N GLU A 192 -13.66 -0.33 -7.61
CA GLU A 192 -14.03 -1.68 -7.19
C GLU A 192 -15.53 -1.82 -7.00
N THR A 193 -16.12 -2.83 -7.63
CA THR A 193 -17.54 -3.19 -7.47
C THR A 193 -17.76 -4.29 -6.43
N GLY A 194 -16.67 -4.90 -5.94
CA GLY A 194 -16.64 -6.00 -4.98
C GLY A 194 -16.23 -5.57 -3.56
N ARG A 195 -15.98 -6.58 -2.71
CA ARG A 195 -15.49 -6.38 -1.33
C ARG A 195 -13.96 -6.53 -1.23
N GLN A 196 -13.24 -6.31 -2.30
CA GLN A 196 -11.79 -6.44 -2.28
C GLN A 196 -11.16 -5.29 -1.50
N SER A 197 -10.41 -5.61 -0.46
CA SER A 197 -9.62 -4.64 0.27
C SER A 197 -8.34 -4.33 -0.50
N SER A 198 -8.05 -3.06 -0.64
CA SER A 198 -6.86 -2.54 -1.30
C SER A 198 -6.20 -1.50 -0.41
N PHE A 199 -5.04 -1.02 -0.77
CA PHE A 199 -4.41 0.14 -0.14
C PHE A 199 -3.77 1.03 -1.21
N LEU A 200 -3.59 2.29 -0.90
CA LEU A 200 -2.77 3.20 -1.69
C LEU A 200 -1.41 3.34 -1.04
N LEU A 201 -0.36 3.24 -1.85
CA LEU A 201 0.99 3.62 -1.46
C LEU A 201 1.31 4.97 -2.10
N LEU A 202 1.63 5.96 -1.28
CA LEU A 202 1.84 7.35 -1.70
C LEU A 202 3.29 7.75 -1.45
N LEU A 203 3.96 8.30 -2.47
CA LEU A 203 5.30 8.88 -2.34
C LEU A 203 5.25 10.35 -2.80
N PRO A 204 5.70 11.32 -2.00
CA PRO A 204 5.64 12.72 -2.38
C PRO A 204 6.68 13.05 -3.45
N ILE A 205 6.28 13.88 -4.41
CA ILE A 205 7.16 14.46 -5.42
C ILE A 205 7.20 15.96 -5.16
N TYR A 206 8.39 16.49 -4.92
CA TYR A 206 8.60 17.91 -4.67
C TYR A 206 9.09 18.60 -5.94
N ARG A 207 8.76 19.90 -6.08
CA ARG A 207 9.31 20.71 -7.18
C ARG A 207 10.84 20.75 -7.11
N ASN A 208 11.48 20.73 -8.29
CA ASN A 208 12.92 20.88 -8.39
C ASN A 208 13.38 22.18 -7.70
N GLY A 209 14.42 22.09 -6.84
CA GLY A 209 14.93 23.20 -6.05
C GLY A 209 14.13 23.53 -4.78
N ALA A 210 13.03 22.83 -4.47
CA ALA A 210 12.34 22.99 -3.20
C ALA A 210 13.18 22.39 -2.06
N SER A 211 13.44 23.18 -1.00
CA SER A 211 14.14 22.70 0.18
C SER A 211 13.21 21.84 1.02
N LEU A 212 13.55 20.56 1.21
CA LEU A 212 12.82 19.63 2.09
C LEU A 212 12.66 20.14 3.53
N LEU A 213 13.59 21.01 3.99
CA LEU A 213 13.56 21.60 5.32
C LEU A 213 12.57 22.79 5.43
N THR A 214 12.41 23.55 4.35
CA THR A 214 11.50 24.69 4.29
C THR A 214 10.06 24.21 4.09
N ASP A 215 9.87 23.15 3.32
CA ASP A 215 8.58 22.57 3.01
C ASP A 215 7.97 21.76 4.16
N ARG A 216 8.76 21.23 5.08
CA ARG A 216 8.27 20.66 6.34
C ARG A 216 7.58 21.71 7.24
N LYS A 217 7.94 22.99 7.11
CA LYS A 217 7.43 24.09 7.94
C LYS A 217 6.47 25.01 7.21
N SER A 218 6.48 25.06 5.88
CA SER A 218 5.64 25.95 5.11
C SER A 218 4.48 25.20 4.43
N THR A 219 3.28 25.71 4.63
CA THR A 219 2.01 25.26 4.04
C THR A 219 1.93 25.45 2.49
N ARG A 220 3.04 25.72 1.83
CA ARG A 220 3.12 26.05 0.39
C ARG A 220 3.78 24.92 -0.42
N LEU A 221 3.21 23.74 -0.37
CA LEU A 221 3.67 22.64 -1.18
C LEU A 221 2.78 22.43 -2.39
N ASN A 222 3.32 22.67 -3.58
CA ASN A 222 2.89 21.97 -4.78
C ASN A 222 3.53 20.57 -4.73
N SER A 223 3.10 19.74 -3.83
CA SER A 223 3.47 18.34 -3.81
C SER A 223 2.48 17.56 -4.67
N SER A 224 3.03 16.80 -5.56
CA SER A 224 2.30 15.79 -6.31
C SER A 224 2.68 14.44 -5.72
N HIS A 225 1.78 13.47 -5.78
CA HIS A 225 2.02 12.12 -5.27
C HIS A 225 1.87 11.12 -6.40
N ALA A 226 2.82 10.20 -6.51
CA ALA A 226 2.63 9.00 -7.30
C ALA A 226 1.91 7.94 -6.44
N ASN A 227 0.91 7.27 -7.01
CA ASN A 227 0.07 6.28 -6.33
C ASN A 227 0.21 4.92 -7.01
N ILE A 228 0.22 3.86 -6.22
CA ILE A 228 0.14 2.47 -6.67
C ILE A 228 -1.04 1.77 -5.98
#